data_bcf564c7712b357424ca8d2bb366e736
#
_entry.id   bcf564c7712b357424ca8d2bb366e736
#
_cell.length_a   1.000
_cell.length_b   1.000
_cell.length_c   1.000
_cell.angle_alpha   90.00
_cell.angle_beta   90.00
_cell.angle_gamma   90.00
#
_symmetry.space_group_name_H-M   'P 1'
#
loop_
_entity.id
_entity.type
_entity.pdbx_description
1 polymer ?
#
loop_
_entity_poly.entity_id
_entity_poly.type
_entity_poly.pdbx_seq_one_letter_code
_entity_poly.pdbx_strand_id
1 'polypeptide(L)'
;ACFGLLLAVYSFTLPNCPVNKGNEKKSLVDAMGLRAFLLFKRKKMAIFFVFSMLLGVSLQITNGFANPFLSSFDKIPEYANTFGVQHANALISLSQVSETLCILLIPFALKHFGIKRVMLIAMLAWVLRFGLFGLGNPGSGVWMFVLSMIVYGVAFDFFNISGSLFVNKETDLAIRSSAQGLFVIMTN
;
A
#
# COMPACT_ATOMS: atom_id res chain seq x y z
N ALA A 1 -22.43 -4.63 8.08
CA ALA A 1 -22.83 -4.46 9.47
C ALA A 1 -22.65 -5.74 10.29
N CYS A 2 -23.18 -6.92 9.84
CA CYS A 2 -23.12 -8.19 10.61
C CYS A 2 -21.69 -8.64 10.95
N PHE A 3 -20.76 -8.60 9.99
CA PHE A 3 -19.37 -9.00 10.25
C PHE A 3 -18.67 -8.08 11.25
N GLY A 4 -18.99 -6.78 11.27
CA GLY A 4 -18.46 -5.83 12.27
C GLY A 4 -18.93 -6.15 13.69
N LEU A 5 -20.20 -6.54 13.85
CA LEU A 5 -20.75 -6.98 15.12
C LEU A 5 -20.10 -8.29 15.61
N LEU A 6 -19.93 -9.26 14.71
CA LEU A 6 -19.23 -10.51 15.03
C LEU A 6 -17.79 -10.24 15.48
N LEU A 7 -17.09 -9.35 14.79
CA LEU A 7 -15.73 -8.97 15.16
C LEU A 7 -15.67 -8.27 16.52
N ALA A 8 -16.64 -7.38 16.80
CA ALA A 8 -16.74 -6.71 18.08
C ALA A 8 -16.99 -7.71 19.23
N VAL A 9 -17.88 -8.69 19.05
CA VAL A 9 -18.10 -9.76 20.03
C VAL A 9 -16.86 -10.62 20.19
N TYR A 10 -16.19 -10.99 19.09
CA TYR A 10 -14.97 -11.77 19.13
C TYR A 10 -13.83 -11.03 19.86
N SER A 11 -13.78 -9.70 19.78
CA SER A 11 -12.73 -8.92 20.47
C SER A 11 -12.73 -9.08 21.99
N PHE A 12 -13.89 -9.41 22.61
CA PHE A 12 -13.96 -9.71 24.05
C PHE A 12 -13.31 -11.06 24.44
N THR A 13 -13.09 -11.94 23.48
CA THR A 13 -12.42 -13.24 23.70
C THR A 13 -10.90 -13.16 23.58
N LEU A 14 -10.37 -12.00 23.15
CA LEU A 14 -8.92 -11.81 23.00
C LEU A 14 -8.23 -11.75 24.37
N PRO A 15 -7.04 -12.33 24.52
CA PRO A 15 -6.28 -12.27 25.76
C PRO A 15 -5.92 -10.82 26.12
N ASN A 16 -6.03 -10.48 27.40
CA ASN A 16 -5.64 -9.18 27.91
C ASN A 16 -4.13 -8.94 27.67
N CYS A 17 -3.82 -7.96 26.83
CA CYS A 17 -2.45 -7.51 26.67
C CYS A 17 -2.11 -6.53 27.81
N PRO A 18 -1.16 -6.84 28.70
CA PRO A 18 -0.77 -5.92 29.77
C PRO A 18 -0.19 -4.65 29.17
N VAL A 19 -0.83 -3.51 29.45
CA VAL A 19 -0.31 -2.21 29.07
C VAL A 19 0.91 -1.91 29.93
N ASN A 20 2.07 -1.82 29.32
CA ASN A 20 3.29 -1.40 29.99
C ASN A 20 3.18 0.09 30.33
N LYS A 21 2.64 0.40 31.50
CA LYS A 21 2.58 1.76 32.04
C LYS A 21 3.99 2.16 32.46
N GLY A 22 4.80 2.59 31.50
CA GLY A 22 6.08 3.22 31.79
C GLY A 22 5.80 4.43 32.70
N ASN A 23 6.45 4.45 33.87
CA ASN A 23 6.33 5.51 34.87
C ASN A 23 6.99 6.84 34.46
N GLU A 24 7.45 6.97 33.22
CA GLU A 24 8.05 8.21 32.74
C GLU A 24 6.96 9.16 32.25
N LYS A 25 6.95 10.38 32.79
CA LYS A 25 6.18 11.51 32.24
C LYS A 25 6.66 11.74 30.81
N LYS A 26 5.99 11.16 29.84
CA LYS A 26 6.30 11.38 28.42
C LYS A 26 6.09 12.85 28.11
N SER A 27 7.12 13.51 27.58
CA SER A 27 6.99 14.85 27.01
C SER A 27 5.86 14.86 25.98
N LEU A 28 5.17 15.99 25.79
CA LEU A 28 4.17 16.17 24.72
C LEU A 28 4.76 15.79 23.34
N VAL A 29 6.03 16.11 23.11
CA VAL A 29 6.76 15.74 21.89
C VAL A 29 6.85 14.22 21.73
N ASP A 30 7.03 13.48 22.83
CA ASP A 30 7.06 12.01 22.81
C ASP A 30 5.67 11.42 22.63
N ALA A 31 4.67 12.01 23.30
CA ALA A 31 3.29 11.59 23.18
C ALA A 31 2.72 11.78 21.76
N MET A 32 3.12 12.87 21.09
CA MET A 32 2.76 13.18 19.70
C MET A 32 3.63 12.45 18.66
N GLY A 33 4.65 11.70 19.08
CA GLY A 33 5.52 10.96 18.18
C GLY A 33 6.45 11.82 17.32
N LEU A 34 6.61 13.10 17.63
CA LEU A 34 7.38 14.06 16.84
C LEU A 34 8.88 13.70 16.77
N ARG A 35 9.38 12.87 17.69
CA ARG A 35 10.77 12.35 17.59
C ARG A 35 11.01 11.54 16.32
N ALA A 36 9.98 10.96 15.70
CA ALA A 36 10.16 10.26 14.43
C ALA A 36 10.68 11.19 13.31
N PHE A 37 10.37 12.49 13.35
CA PHE A 37 10.90 13.45 12.38
C PHE A 37 12.43 13.62 12.47
N LEU A 38 13.04 13.28 13.59
CA LEU A 38 14.52 13.27 13.70
C LEU A 38 15.16 12.20 12.78
N LEU A 39 14.38 11.20 12.35
CA LEU A 39 14.85 10.20 11.38
C LEU A 39 15.20 10.81 10.03
N PHE A 40 14.63 11.97 9.66
CA PHE A 40 15.02 12.71 8.45
C PHE A 40 16.46 13.21 8.47
N LYS A 41 17.09 13.33 9.63
CA LYS A 41 18.51 13.64 9.75
C LYS A 41 19.40 12.50 9.25
N ARG A 42 18.91 11.26 9.28
CA ARG A 42 19.61 10.10 8.73
C ARG A 42 19.34 10.00 7.24
N LYS A 43 20.34 10.29 6.38
CA LYS A 43 20.20 10.29 4.91
C LYS A 43 19.44 9.08 4.36
N LYS A 44 19.69 7.88 4.89
CA LYS A 44 19.03 6.62 4.49
C LYS A 44 17.52 6.66 4.75
N MET A 45 17.11 7.14 5.93
CA MET A 45 15.69 7.25 6.31
C MET A 45 15.01 8.40 5.57
N ALA A 46 15.68 9.52 5.37
CA ALA A 46 15.14 10.65 4.60
C ALA A 46 14.81 10.24 3.17
N ILE A 47 15.74 9.58 2.48
CA ILE A 47 15.53 9.05 1.13
C ILE A 47 14.35 8.08 1.11
N PHE A 48 14.30 7.14 2.06
CA PHE A 48 13.21 6.18 2.17
C PHE A 48 11.84 6.88 2.34
N PHE A 49 11.72 7.85 3.24
CA PHE A 49 10.46 8.57 3.45
C PHE A 49 10.05 9.42 2.25
N VAL A 50 11.00 10.07 1.55
CA VAL A 50 10.68 10.81 0.31
C VAL A 50 10.12 9.87 -0.76
N PHE A 51 10.74 8.71 -0.98
CA PHE A 51 10.21 7.73 -1.94
C PHE A 51 8.88 7.14 -1.48
N SER A 52 8.69 6.91 -0.18
CA SER A 52 7.39 6.46 0.37
C SER A 52 6.29 7.48 0.09
N MET A 53 6.57 8.77 0.24
CA MET A 53 5.62 9.85 -0.08
C MET A 53 5.28 9.87 -1.58
N LEU A 54 6.27 9.74 -2.46
CA LEU A 54 6.02 9.68 -3.91
C LEU A 54 5.16 8.46 -4.30
N LEU A 55 5.38 7.32 -3.66
CA LEU A 55 4.55 6.14 -3.85
C LEU A 55 3.15 6.33 -3.27
N GLY A 56 3.01 7.03 -2.13
CA GLY A 56 1.71 7.43 -1.58
C GLY A 56 0.91 8.28 -2.57
N VAL A 57 1.55 9.28 -3.20
CA VAL A 57 0.91 10.06 -4.28
C VAL A 57 0.44 9.15 -5.42
N SER A 58 1.27 8.21 -5.86
CA SER A 58 0.91 7.24 -6.89
C SER A 58 -0.28 6.37 -6.48
N LEU A 59 -0.33 5.94 -5.21
CA LEU A 59 -1.45 5.19 -4.65
C LEU A 59 -2.75 6.02 -4.67
N GLN A 60 -2.71 7.26 -4.23
CA GLN A 60 -3.89 8.15 -4.22
C GLN A 60 -4.39 8.47 -5.62
N ILE A 61 -3.48 8.68 -6.59
CA ILE A 61 -3.86 8.81 -7.99
C ILE A 61 -4.61 7.57 -8.46
N THR A 62 -4.10 6.37 -8.16
CA THR A 62 -4.78 5.12 -8.53
C THR A 62 -6.17 5.01 -7.88
N ASN A 63 -6.26 5.24 -6.57
CA ASN A 63 -7.52 5.10 -5.84
C ASN A 63 -8.57 6.14 -6.28
N GLY A 64 -8.15 7.36 -6.57
CA GLY A 64 -9.05 8.43 -6.96
C GLY A 64 -9.44 8.42 -8.45
N PHE A 65 -8.54 8.01 -9.33
CA PHE A 65 -8.71 8.22 -10.77
C PHE A 65 -8.84 6.93 -11.59
N ALA A 66 -8.56 5.73 -11.06
CA ALA A 66 -8.65 4.50 -11.85
C ALA A 66 -10.07 4.26 -12.38
N ASN A 67 -11.10 4.41 -11.53
CA ASN A 67 -12.49 4.21 -11.95
C ASN A 67 -12.96 5.33 -12.89
N PRO A 68 -12.82 6.63 -12.59
CA PRO A 68 -13.12 7.70 -13.54
C PRO A 68 -12.40 7.56 -14.88
N PHE A 69 -11.15 7.11 -14.88
CA PHE A 69 -10.39 6.86 -16.11
C PHE A 69 -11.02 5.77 -16.97
N LEU A 70 -11.32 4.60 -16.39
CA LEU A 70 -11.97 3.51 -17.10
C LEU A 70 -13.35 3.93 -17.60
N SER A 71 -14.13 4.63 -16.79
CA SER A 71 -15.48 5.10 -17.16
C SER A 71 -15.45 6.22 -18.21
N SER A 72 -14.34 6.94 -18.36
CA SER A 72 -14.23 8.01 -19.37
C SER A 72 -14.33 7.51 -20.82
N PHE A 73 -13.98 6.24 -21.04
CA PHE A 73 -14.09 5.60 -22.35
C PHE A 73 -15.55 5.33 -22.78
N ASP A 74 -16.52 5.42 -21.85
CA ASP A 74 -17.95 5.32 -22.18
C ASP A 74 -18.43 6.40 -23.19
N LYS A 75 -17.75 7.54 -23.17
CA LYS A 75 -18.01 8.66 -24.10
C LYS A 75 -17.54 8.39 -25.53
N ILE A 76 -16.77 7.34 -25.76
CA ILE A 76 -16.25 6.95 -27.07
C ILE A 76 -17.13 5.83 -27.61
N PRO A 77 -17.90 6.05 -28.71
CA PRO A 77 -18.88 5.05 -29.22
C PRO A 77 -18.27 3.68 -29.50
N GLU A 78 -16.99 3.63 -29.87
CA GLU A 78 -16.25 2.41 -30.15
C GLU A 78 -16.06 1.54 -28.89
N TYR A 79 -15.93 2.18 -27.70
CA TYR A 79 -15.59 1.51 -26.45
C TYR A 79 -16.73 1.39 -25.45
N ALA A 80 -17.82 2.13 -25.64
CA ALA A 80 -18.94 2.22 -24.70
C ALA A 80 -19.55 0.83 -24.35
N ASN A 81 -19.59 -0.09 -25.31
CA ASN A 81 -20.12 -1.44 -25.12
C ASN A 81 -19.05 -2.50 -24.80
N THR A 82 -17.82 -2.09 -24.49
CA THR A 82 -16.75 -3.04 -24.14
C THR A 82 -16.85 -3.50 -22.69
N PHE A 83 -16.40 -4.72 -22.42
CA PHE A 83 -16.38 -5.30 -21.08
C PHE A 83 -15.64 -4.42 -20.06
N GLY A 84 -14.52 -3.82 -20.45
CA GLY A 84 -13.69 -3.00 -19.58
C GLY A 84 -14.41 -1.74 -19.07
N VAL A 85 -15.26 -1.13 -19.89
CA VAL A 85 -16.03 0.06 -19.54
C VAL A 85 -17.28 -0.31 -18.73
N GLN A 86 -18.08 -1.28 -19.20
CA GLN A 86 -19.30 -1.70 -18.52
C GLN A 86 -19.03 -2.31 -17.13
N HIS A 87 -17.88 -2.96 -16.95
CA HIS A 87 -17.51 -3.65 -15.71
C HIS A 87 -16.23 -3.09 -15.07
N ALA A 88 -16.03 -1.77 -15.11
CA ALA A 88 -14.85 -1.11 -14.51
C ALA A 88 -14.63 -1.50 -13.04
N ASN A 89 -15.70 -1.60 -12.26
CA ASN A 89 -15.64 -2.04 -10.86
C ASN A 89 -15.18 -3.50 -10.71
N ALA A 90 -15.54 -4.38 -11.64
CA ALA A 90 -15.07 -5.77 -11.63
C ALA A 90 -13.56 -5.84 -11.90
N LEU A 91 -13.05 -5.04 -12.84
CA LEU A 91 -11.61 -4.91 -13.07
C LEU A 91 -10.88 -4.39 -11.82
N ILE A 92 -11.42 -3.38 -11.16
CA ILE A 92 -10.81 -2.85 -9.92
C ILE A 92 -10.85 -3.90 -8.81
N SER A 93 -11.92 -4.69 -8.70
CA SER A 93 -12.01 -5.78 -7.71
C SER A 93 -10.94 -6.85 -7.94
N LEU A 94 -10.48 -7.03 -9.17
CA LEU A 94 -9.38 -7.95 -9.48
C LEU A 94 -8.07 -7.54 -8.79
N SER A 95 -7.84 -6.23 -8.59
CA SER A 95 -6.66 -5.77 -7.83
C SER A 95 -6.70 -6.22 -6.37
N GLN A 96 -7.88 -6.24 -5.75
CA GLN A 96 -8.05 -6.71 -4.37
C GLN A 96 -7.79 -8.22 -4.23
N VAL A 97 -8.21 -9.00 -5.24
CA VAL A 97 -7.87 -10.43 -5.30
C VAL A 97 -6.35 -10.60 -5.42
N SER A 98 -5.73 -9.80 -6.28
CA SER A 98 -4.26 -9.81 -6.45
C SER A 98 -3.54 -9.46 -5.15
N GLU A 99 -3.98 -8.42 -4.41
CA GLU A 99 -3.43 -8.06 -3.09
C GLU A 99 -3.46 -9.28 -2.15
N THR A 100 -4.62 -9.93 -2.02
CA THR A 100 -4.77 -11.10 -1.15
C THR A 100 -3.77 -12.21 -1.48
N LEU A 101 -3.57 -12.49 -2.76
CA LEU A 101 -2.61 -13.50 -3.21
C LEU A 101 -1.16 -13.05 -3.01
N CYS A 102 -0.87 -11.78 -3.26
CA CYS A 102 0.47 -11.21 -3.09
C CYS A 102 0.91 -11.21 -1.62
N ILE A 103 0.02 -10.93 -0.66
CA ILE A 103 0.32 -11.03 0.77
C ILE A 103 0.86 -12.43 1.13
N LEU A 104 0.29 -13.49 0.57
CA LEU A 104 0.75 -14.86 0.81
C LEU A 104 2.15 -15.13 0.23
N LEU A 105 2.54 -14.40 -0.83
CA LEU A 105 3.85 -14.56 -1.47
C LEU A 105 4.96 -13.76 -0.76
N ILE A 106 4.63 -12.76 0.06
CA ILE A 106 5.61 -11.88 0.71
C ILE A 106 6.62 -12.62 1.57
N PRO A 107 6.25 -13.58 2.46
CA PRO A 107 7.23 -14.30 3.25
C PRO A 107 8.26 -15.03 2.39
N PHE A 108 7.80 -15.62 1.28
CA PHE A 108 8.67 -16.28 0.31
C PHE A 108 9.62 -15.28 -0.37
N ALA A 109 9.07 -14.17 -0.86
CA ALA A 109 9.86 -13.13 -1.53
C ALA A 109 10.90 -12.51 -0.59
N LEU A 110 10.53 -12.21 0.66
CA LEU A 110 11.45 -11.65 1.66
C LEU A 110 12.56 -12.63 2.03
N LYS A 111 12.26 -13.92 2.13
CA LYS A 111 13.25 -14.96 2.43
C LYS A 111 14.29 -15.09 1.31
N HIS A 112 13.87 -15.00 0.03
CA HIS A 112 14.77 -15.22 -1.11
C HIS A 112 15.49 -13.94 -1.57
N PHE A 113 14.81 -12.81 -1.59
CA PHE A 113 15.34 -11.56 -2.14
C PHE A 113 15.78 -10.54 -1.08
N GLY A 114 15.23 -10.66 0.14
CA GLY A 114 15.45 -9.70 1.21
C GLY A 114 14.71 -8.37 1.01
N ILE A 115 14.60 -7.58 2.08
CA ILE A 115 13.80 -6.34 2.15
C ILE A 115 14.10 -5.37 1.00
N LYS A 116 15.39 -5.09 0.73
CA LYS A 116 15.80 -4.09 -0.27
C LYS A 116 15.33 -4.44 -1.68
N ARG A 117 15.53 -5.71 -2.10
CA ARG A 117 15.16 -6.14 -3.45
C ARG A 117 13.65 -6.22 -3.61
N VAL A 118 12.93 -6.66 -2.57
CA VAL A 118 11.46 -6.69 -2.57
C VAL A 118 10.88 -5.29 -2.73
N MET A 119 11.43 -4.28 -2.05
CA MET A 119 11.04 -2.88 -2.24
C MET A 119 11.31 -2.38 -3.66
N LEU A 120 12.47 -2.73 -4.26
CA LEU A 120 12.78 -2.35 -5.65
C LEU A 120 11.83 -3.02 -6.65
N ILE A 121 11.48 -4.29 -6.45
CA ILE A 121 10.48 -5.00 -7.26
C ILE A 121 9.13 -4.28 -7.18
N ALA A 122 8.71 -3.87 -5.98
CA ALA A 122 7.47 -3.12 -5.80
C ALA A 122 7.48 -1.77 -6.53
N MET A 123 8.60 -1.04 -6.48
CA MET A 123 8.74 0.24 -7.21
C MET A 123 8.68 0.03 -8.74
N LEU A 124 9.35 -1.01 -9.26
CA LEU A 124 9.25 -1.37 -10.68
C LEU A 124 7.84 -1.80 -11.06
N ALA A 125 7.14 -2.52 -10.19
CA ALA A 125 5.75 -2.89 -10.40
C ALA A 125 4.83 -1.66 -10.50
N TRP A 126 5.08 -0.59 -9.74
CA TRP A 126 4.36 0.68 -9.89
C TRP A 126 4.58 1.31 -11.27
N VAL A 127 5.81 1.35 -11.75
CA VAL A 127 6.14 1.86 -13.10
C VAL A 127 5.41 1.05 -14.16
N LEU A 128 5.49 -0.29 -14.06
CA LEU A 128 4.81 -1.20 -14.98
C LEU A 128 3.29 -1.02 -14.96
N ARG A 129 2.69 -0.88 -13.77
CA ARG A 129 1.26 -0.64 -13.60
C ARG A 129 0.79 0.59 -14.37
N PHE A 130 1.42 1.75 -14.13
CA PHE A 130 1.05 2.98 -14.82
C PHE A 130 1.35 2.93 -16.32
N GLY A 131 2.43 2.28 -16.74
CA GLY A 131 2.71 2.02 -18.13
C GLY A 131 1.61 1.22 -18.82
N LEU A 132 1.17 0.13 -18.21
CA LEU A 132 0.06 -0.70 -18.71
C LEU A 132 -1.27 0.07 -18.74
N PHE A 133 -1.53 0.91 -17.73
CA PHE A 133 -2.72 1.77 -17.74
C PHE A 133 -2.68 2.82 -18.84
N GLY A 134 -1.54 3.47 -19.06
CA GLY A 134 -1.38 4.51 -20.07
C GLY A 134 -1.39 4.00 -21.51
N LEU A 135 -0.97 2.76 -21.74
CA LEU A 135 -0.91 2.13 -23.07
C LEU A 135 -2.16 1.27 -23.37
N GLY A 136 -2.92 0.90 -22.34
CA GLY A 136 -4.11 0.07 -22.46
C GLY A 136 -5.29 0.82 -23.09
N ASN A 137 -6.18 0.05 -23.71
CA ASN A 137 -7.50 0.53 -24.15
C ASN A 137 -8.57 -0.52 -23.82
N PRO A 138 -9.86 -0.13 -23.71
CA PRO A 138 -10.92 -1.06 -23.34
C PRO A 138 -11.29 -2.09 -24.41
N GLY A 139 -10.82 -1.90 -25.66
CA GLY A 139 -11.02 -2.83 -26.77
C GLY A 139 -9.99 -3.96 -26.76
N SER A 140 -9.16 -4.02 -27.80
CA SER A 140 -8.11 -5.05 -27.94
C SER A 140 -7.04 -5.00 -26.87
N GLY A 141 -6.86 -3.86 -26.19
CA GLY A 141 -5.87 -3.63 -25.11
C GLY A 141 -6.39 -3.87 -23.70
N VAL A 142 -7.60 -4.40 -23.50
CA VAL A 142 -8.19 -4.66 -22.17
C VAL A 142 -7.30 -5.56 -21.30
N TRP A 143 -6.55 -6.47 -21.89
CA TRP A 143 -5.60 -7.33 -21.19
C TRP A 143 -4.52 -6.53 -20.45
N MET A 144 -4.15 -5.34 -20.93
CA MET A 144 -3.19 -4.46 -20.24
C MET A 144 -3.79 -3.91 -18.94
N PHE A 145 -5.08 -3.59 -18.94
CA PHE A 145 -5.77 -3.19 -17.70
C PHE A 145 -5.85 -4.36 -16.73
N VAL A 146 -6.21 -5.56 -17.20
CA VAL A 146 -6.20 -6.76 -16.36
C VAL A 146 -4.83 -7.03 -15.76
N LEU A 147 -3.79 -7.00 -16.57
CA LEU A 147 -2.42 -7.20 -16.09
C LEU A 147 -1.99 -6.10 -15.10
N SER A 148 -2.37 -4.85 -15.35
CA SER A 148 -2.13 -3.75 -14.42
C SER A 148 -2.80 -3.98 -13.06
N MET A 149 -4.02 -4.52 -13.03
CA MET A 149 -4.70 -4.87 -11.78
C MET A 149 -4.01 -6.01 -11.03
N ILE A 150 -3.48 -6.99 -11.75
CA ILE A 150 -2.70 -8.09 -11.15
C ILE A 150 -1.36 -7.57 -10.57
N VAL A 151 -0.67 -6.72 -11.30
CA VAL A 151 0.60 -6.13 -10.87
C VAL A 151 0.43 -5.24 -9.64
N TYR A 152 -0.76 -4.70 -9.41
CA TYR A 152 -1.05 -3.82 -8.27
C TYR A 152 -0.77 -4.47 -6.92
N GLY A 153 -1.14 -5.73 -6.71
CA GLY A 153 -0.84 -6.43 -5.46
C GLY A 153 0.66 -6.48 -5.16
N VAL A 154 1.49 -6.77 -6.18
CA VAL A 154 2.95 -6.72 -6.03
C VAL A 154 3.42 -5.29 -5.73
N ALA A 155 2.89 -4.30 -6.44
CA ALA A 155 3.30 -2.91 -6.28
C ALA A 155 2.99 -2.37 -4.87
N PHE A 156 1.80 -2.65 -4.37
CA PHE A 156 1.30 -2.12 -3.11
C PHE A 156 1.81 -2.91 -1.89
N ASP A 157 1.52 -4.21 -1.83
CA ASP A 157 1.80 -5.02 -0.64
C ASP A 157 3.28 -5.24 -0.41
N PHE A 158 4.05 -5.49 -1.47
CA PHE A 158 5.49 -5.70 -1.33
C PHE A 158 6.17 -4.44 -0.80
N PHE A 159 5.73 -3.25 -1.23
CA PHE A 159 6.28 -2.01 -0.69
C PHE A 159 5.86 -1.78 0.75
N ASN A 160 4.57 -1.88 1.07
CA ASN A 160 4.06 -1.60 2.40
C ASN A 160 4.65 -2.52 3.47
N ILE A 161 4.66 -3.82 3.24
CA ILE A 161 5.16 -4.78 4.22
C ILE A 161 6.69 -4.71 4.33
N SER A 162 7.41 -4.67 3.21
CA SER A 162 8.86 -4.54 3.27
C SER A 162 9.33 -3.19 3.81
N GLY A 163 8.59 -2.11 3.54
CA GLY A 163 8.84 -0.77 4.09
C GLY A 163 8.62 -0.73 5.60
N SER A 164 7.54 -1.32 6.09
CA SER A 164 7.28 -1.46 7.52
C SER A 164 8.40 -2.26 8.22
N LEU A 165 8.84 -3.37 7.63
CA LEU A 165 9.97 -4.16 8.15
C LEU A 165 11.28 -3.36 8.11
N PHE A 166 11.50 -2.56 7.08
CA PHE A 166 12.65 -1.69 6.99
C PHE A 166 12.66 -0.64 8.10
N VAL A 167 11.54 0.04 8.33
CA VAL A 167 11.38 1.00 9.43
C VAL A 167 11.65 0.32 10.78
N ASN A 168 11.09 -0.86 11.02
CA ASN A 168 11.33 -1.61 12.25
C ASN A 168 12.81 -1.98 12.47
N LYS A 169 13.53 -2.26 11.39
CA LYS A 169 14.96 -2.60 11.46
C LYS A 169 15.85 -1.40 11.71
N GLU A 170 15.49 -0.23 11.17
CA GLU A 170 16.33 0.98 11.21
C GLU A 170 16.00 1.88 12.41
N THR A 171 14.99 1.57 13.21
CA THR A 171 14.55 2.40 14.33
C THR A 171 14.64 1.68 15.66
N ASP A 172 15.03 2.44 16.69
CA ASP A 172 15.06 1.97 18.06
C ASP A 172 13.65 1.70 18.60
N LEU A 173 13.52 0.77 19.56
CA LEU A 173 12.25 0.38 20.17
C LEU A 173 11.46 1.58 20.71
N ALA A 174 12.12 2.59 21.26
CA ALA A 174 11.50 3.76 21.88
C ALA A 174 10.70 4.62 20.89
N ILE A 175 11.12 4.70 19.61
CA ILE A 175 10.51 5.56 18.60
C ILE A 175 9.85 4.75 17.48
N ARG A 176 9.87 3.42 17.55
CA ARG A 176 9.41 2.53 16.46
C ARG A 176 7.95 2.77 16.09
N SER A 177 7.05 2.86 17.07
CA SER A 177 5.63 3.11 16.80
C SER A 177 5.41 4.45 16.11
N SER A 178 6.12 5.50 16.54
CA SER A 178 6.04 6.83 15.92
C SER A 178 6.63 6.83 14.50
N ALA A 179 7.70 6.07 14.26
CA ALA A 179 8.30 5.90 12.94
C ALA A 179 7.36 5.13 11.98
N GLN A 180 6.66 4.12 12.48
CA GLN A 180 5.62 3.42 11.72
C GLN A 180 4.43 4.35 11.39
N GLY A 181 3.97 5.15 12.35
CA GLY A 181 2.95 6.15 12.11
C GLY A 181 3.36 7.17 11.04
N LEU A 182 4.61 7.65 11.09
CA LEU A 182 5.17 8.53 10.07
C LEU A 182 5.23 7.84 8.70
N PHE A 183 5.64 6.58 8.64
CA PHE A 183 5.64 5.80 7.39
C PHE A 183 4.23 5.68 6.79
N VAL A 184 3.22 5.37 7.62
CA VAL A 184 1.82 5.30 7.17
C VAL A 184 1.33 6.65 6.64
N ILE A 185 1.64 7.76 7.32
CA ILE A 185 1.29 9.12 6.85
C ILE A 185 1.96 9.43 5.49
N MET A 186 3.18 8.96 5.27
CA MET A 186 3.89 9.19 4.00
C MET A 186 3.38 8.32 2.85
N THR A 187 2.77 7.18 3.14
CA THR A 187 2.29 6.22 2.13
C THR A 187 0.79 6.32 1.84
N ASN A 188 0.01 7.02 2.66
CA ASN A 188 -1.43 7.18 2.53
C ASN A 188 -1.83 8.66 2.54
#